data_91f3a73fcdaae45003112d44208bdb6b
#
_entry.id   91f3a73fcdaae45003112d44208bdb6b
#
_cell.length_a   1.000
_cell.length_b   1.000
_cell.length_c   1.000
_cell.angle_alpha   90.00
_cell.angle_beta   90.00
_cell.angle_gamma   90.00
#
_symmetry.space_group_name_H-M   'P 1'
#
loop_
_entity.id
_entity.type
_entity.pdbx_description
1 polymer ?
#
loop_
_entity_poly.entity_id
_entity_poly.type
_entity_poly.pdbx_seq_one_letter_code
_entity_poly.pdbx_strand_id
1 'polypeptide(L)'
;MKKSILVLAVALASASTLQAKELEVYGKINVTAQSSDEGEGRFTELKSNTSRFGLKGDYALEDGLSVTYQLEWEVDPSDEANEKNIKARNQYLGLAGSFGEVRVGRHDSALKMSQGKIDLFNDYEADIKVLWKGENRVSNSISYFTPSFSGFSAQVTYVVEDSPAGEDGISAALMYGDDGLKNSNVYAALAYDAEVNGYDTVRASGQVKVAGFKLGAMYQTQESTSTTVERDGYLVSVAYPMGKAELKGQYQVMEDDNGFSAGVDYKLGKNTKVFAWYSSFDFDEALDKDYLAVGLEHKF
;
A
#
# COMPACT_ATOMS: atom_id res chain seq x y z
N MET A 1 -31.51 -16.84 24.69
CA MET A 1 -30.06 -16.72 24.41
C MET A 1 -29.70 -15.24 24.53
N LYS A 2 -28.89 -14.89 25.54
CA LYS A 2 -28.61 -13.49 25.91
C LYS A 2 -27.46 -12.98 25.04
N LYS A 3 -27.71 -11.93 24.25
CA LYS A 3 -26.67 -11.21 23.49
C LYS A 3 -25.85 -10.36 24.44
N SER A 4 -24.61 -10.72 24.67
CA SER A 4 -23.68 -9.90 25.45
C SER A 4 -23.08 -8.84 24.53
N ILE A 5 -23.52 -7.60 24.70
CA ILE A 5 -22.90 -6.43 24.10
C ILE A 5 -21.66 -6.14 24.93
N LEU A 6 -20.46 -6.33 24.30
CA LEU A 6 -19.18 -5.96 24.90
C LEU A 6 -19.00 -4.45 24.72
N VAL A 7 -19.37 -3.66 25.72
CA VAL A 7 -19.05 -2.24 25.78
C VAL A 7 -17.60 -2.11 26.24
N LEU A 8 -16.70 -1.77 25.35
CA LEU A 8 -15.31 -1.43 25.66
C LEU A 8 -15.29 -0.02 26.28
N ALA A 9 -15.39 0.06 27.60
CA ALA A 9 -15.17 1.31 28.31
C ALA A 9 -13.67 1.59 28.39
N VAL A 10 -13.19 2.57 27.62
CA VAL A 10 -11.84 3.12 27.78
C VAL A 10 -11.83 3.97 29.04
N ALA A 11 -11.33 3.41 30.13
CA ALA A 11 -11.05 4.16 31.36
C ALA A 11 -9.78 4.98 31.14
N LEU A 12 -9.89 6.29 30.99
CA LEU A 12 -8.79 7.24 31.07
C LEU A 12 -8.29 7.29 32.51
N ALA A 13 -7.24 6.51 32.80
CA ALA A 13 -6.49 6.65 34.03
C ALA A 13 -5.43 7.75 33.83
N SER A 14 -5.58 8.85 34.53
CA SER A 14 -4.60 9.91 34.67
C SER A 14 -3.38 9.36 35.39
N ALA A 15 -2.26 9.18 34.66
CA ALA A 15 -0.95 8.88 35.24
C ALA A 15 0.11 9.74 34.55
N SER A 16 0.77 10.54 35.37
CA SER A 16 2.12 11.13 35.27
C SER A 16 2.76 11.30 33.89
N THR A 17 3.12 12.54 33.61
CA THR A 17 3.81 13.12 32.48
C THR A 17 5.15 12.43 32.08
N LEU A 18 5.06 11.29 31.45
CA LEU A 18 6.01 10.84 30.45
C LEU A 18 5.38 11.23 29.10
N GLN A 19 6.11 11.95 28.27
CA GLN A 19 5.64 12.48 26.99
C GLN A 19 5.49 11.34 25.98
N ALA A 20 4.46 10.48 26.19
CA ALA A 20 4.01 9.56 25.17
C ALA A 20 3.40 10.42 24.07
N LYS A 21 3.82 10.24 22.83
CA LYS A 21 3.09 10.76 21.69
C LYS A 21 1.71 10.13 21.72
N GLU A 22 0.69 10.98 21.74
CA GLU A 22 -0.68 10.54 21.97
C GLU A 22 -1.07 9.42 21.01
N LEU A 23 -1.86 8.46 21.49
CA LEU A 23 -2.55 7.47 20.67
C LEU A 23 -3.29 8.20 19.54
N GLU A 24 -2.87 7.99 18.31
CA GLU A 24 -3.53 8.54 17.12
C GLU A 24 -4.55 7.55 16.58
N VAL A 25 -5.81 7.97 16.55
CA VAL A 25 -6.86 7.31 15.79
C VAL A 25 -6.88 7.92 14.40
N TYR A 26 -6.84 7.10 13.36
CA TYR A 26 -6.83 7.58 11.99
C TYR A 26 -7.67 6.67 11.09
N GLY A 27 -8.02 7.18 9.93
CA GLY A 27 -8.71 6.36 8.93
C GLY A 27 -8.97 7.11 7.63
N LYS A 28 -9.56 6.38 6.70
CA LYS A 28 -10.15 6.94 5.48
C LYS A 28 -11.41 6.17 5.11
N ILE A 29 -12.38 6.88 4.60
CA ILE A 29 -13.50 6.32 3.82
C ILE A 29 -13.27 6.74 2.39
N ASN A 30 -13.23 5.76 1.48
CA ASN A 30 -12.98 5.97 0.06
C ASN A 30 -13.93 5.06 -0.73
N VAL A 31 -14.94 5.65 -1.39
CA VAL A 31 -15.99 4.92 -2.10
C VAL A 31 -16.14 5.47 -3.50
N THR A 32 -16.33 4.57 -4.46
CA THR A 32 -16.66 4.87 -5.85
C THR A 32 -18.07 4.38 -6.20
N ALA A 33 -18.75 5.15 -7.04
CA ALA A 33 -19.78 4.62 -7.94
C ALA A 33 -19.12 4.40 -9.29
N GLN A 34 -19.14 3.17 -9.79
CA GLN A 34 -18.44 2.81 -11.02
C GLN A 34 -19.30 1.98 -11.97
N SER A 35 -19.00 2.15 -13.24
CA SER A 35 -19.48 1.30 -14.32
C SER A 35 -18.34 0.36 -14.68
N SER A 36 -18.55 -0.91 -14.48
CA SER A 36 -17.57 -1.98 -14.64
C SER A 36 -17.98 -2.89 -15.81
N ASP A 37 -17.01 -3.28 -16.61
CA ASP A 37 -17.13 -4.37 -17.57
C ASP A 37 -15.97 -5.33 -17.32
N GLU A 38 -16.29 -6.56 -17.00
CA GLU A 38 -15.29 -7.61 -16.71
C GLU A 38 -15.35 -8.73 -17.76
N GLY A 39 -15.83 -8.37 -18.98
CA GLY A 39 -15.93 -9.28 -20.13
C GLY A 39 -17.25 -10.02 -20.25
N GLU A 40 -18.15 -9.93 -19.27
CA GLU A 40 -19.48 -10.54 -19.30
C GLU A 40 -20.62 -9.53 -19.48
N GLY A 41 -20.26 -8.27 -19.73
CA GLY A 41 -21.18 -7.15 -19.91
C GLY A 41 -21.11 -6.13 -18.78
N ARG A 42 -21.57 -4.94 -19.08
CA ARG A 42 -21.44 -3.76 -18.23
C ARG A 42 -22.48 -3.72 -17.12
N PHE A 43 -22.04 -3.42 -15.90
CA PHE A 43 -22.89 -3.23 -14.72
C PHE A 43 -22.46 -2.00 -13.92
N THR A 44 -23.28 -1.60 -12.94
CA THR A 44 -22.97 -0.48 -12.04
C THR A 44 -22.87 -1.01 -10.62
N GLU A 45 -21.84 -0.57 -9.91
CA GLU A 45 -21.60 -0.97 -8.52
C GLU A 45 -21.12 0.21 -7.66
N LEU A 46 -21.29 0.06 -6.34
CA LEU A 46 -20.61 0.86 -5.33
C LEU A 46 -19.45 0.05 -4.78
N LYS A 47 -18.26 0.65 -4.74
CA LYS A 47 -17.04 -0.06 -4.32
C LYS A 47 -16.27 0.71 -3.26
N SER A 48 -15.83 -0.01 -2.24
CA SER A 48 -14.88 0.49 -1.25
C SER A 48 -13.47 0.35 -1.77
N ASN A 49 -12.73 1.47 -1.83
CA ASN A 49 -11.32 1.48 -2.24
C ASN A 49 -10.43 1.43 -1.00
N THR A 50 -10.41 0.27 -0.35
CA THR A 50 -9.62 0.02 0.86
C THR A 50 -9.91 1.07 1.94
N SER A 51 -11.19 1.33 2.22
CA SER A 51 -11.59 2.12 3.38
C SER A 51 -11.07 1.45 4.64
N ARG A 52 -10.57 2.23 5.60
CA ARG A 52 -9.87 1.67 6.75
C ARG A 52 -9.90 2.59 7.96
N PHE A 53 -9.71 2.01 9.11
CA PHE A 53 -9.41 2.73 10.34
C PHE A 53 -8.27 2.05 11.09
N GLY A 54 -7.62 2.77 11.98
CA GLY A 54 -6.53 2.21 12.75
C GLY A 54 -6.16 3.06 13.96
N LEU A 55 -5.33 2.44 14.78
CA LEU A 55 -4.68 3.03 15.94
C LEU A 55 -3.18 2.93 15.72
N LYS A 56 -2.44 4.00 15.99
CA LYS A 56 -0.98 3.99 15.97
C LYS A 56 -0.43 4.92 17.04
N GLY A 57 0.81 4.71 17.40
CA GLY A 57 1.51 5.59 18.31
C GLY A 57 2.94 5.19 18.51
N ASP A 58 3.67 6.04 19.22
CA ASP A 58 4.97 5.74 19.75
C ASP A 58 5.03 6.10 21.25
N TYR A 59 5.75 5.31 22.01
CA TYR A 59 5.96 5.52 23.43
C TYR A 59 7.46 5.58 23.70
N ALA A 60 7.93 6.75 24.12
CA ALA A 60 9.33 6.96 24.46
C ALA A 60 9.71 6.13 25.70
N LEU A 61 10.83 5.43 25.59
CA LEU A 61 11.49 4.71 26.67
C LEU A 61 12.74 5.48 27.12
N GLU A 62 13.44 4.91 28.06
CA GLU A 62 14.76 5.42 28.48
C GLU A 62 15.82 5.19 27.36
N ASP A 63 16.97 5.85 27.47
CA ASP A 63 18.14 5.70 26.60
C ASP A 63 17.88 5.97 25.10
N GLY A 64 16.87 6.80 24.77
CA GLY A 64 16.56 7.17 23.38
C GLY A 64 15.87 6.07 22.58
N LEU A 65 15.34 5.07 23.24
CA LEU A 65 14.48 4.05 22.64
C LEU A 65 13.02 4.50 22.61
N SER A 66 12.25 3.92 21.71
CA SER A 66 10.79 4.05 21.70
C SER A 66 10.13 2.76 21.23
N VAL A 67 8.95 2.49 21.78
CA VAL A 67 8.04 1.44 21.27
C VAL A 67 7.13 2.08 20.26
N THR A 68 7.05 1.50 19.06
CA THR A 68 6.10 1.89 18.02
C THR A 68 5.04 0.81 17.88
N TYR A 69 3.83 1.18 17.51
CA TYR A 69 2.78 0.21 17.25
C TYR A 69 1.77 0.74 16.22
N GLN A 70 1.18 -0.18 15.50
CA GLN A 70 0.05 0.09 14.60
C GLN A 70 -0.89 -1.10 14.62
N LEU A 71 -2.20 -0.81 14.66
CA LEU A 71 -3.29 -1.76 14.48
C LEU A 71 -4.23 -1.16 13.44
N GLU A 72 -4.24 -1.69 12.23
CA GLU A 72 -5.05 -1.19 11.11
C GLU A 72 -5.98 -2.30 10.59
N TRP A 73 -7.22 -1.91 10.30
CA TRP A 73 -8.22 -2.76 9.66
C TRP A 73 -8.84 -2.07 8.46
N GLU A 74 -9.02 -2.84 7.41
CA GLU A 74 -9.86 -2.48 6.28
C GLU A 74 -11.30 -2.75 6.64
N VAL A 75 -12.19 -1.86 6.21
CA VAL A 75 -13.65 -1.99 6.31
C VAL A 75 -14.28 -1.73 4.96
N ASP A 76 -15.37 -2.40 4.68
CA ASP A 76 -16.14 -2.18 3.46
C ASP A 76 -17.48 -1.50 3.80
N PRO A 77 -17.58 -0.17 3.61
CA PRO A 77 -18.84 0.54 3.85
C PRO A 77 -19.87 0.39 2.72
N SER A 78 -19.51 -0.26 1.60
CA SER A 78 -20.39 -0.50 0.47
C SER A 78 -21.08 -1.87 0.50
N ASP A 79 -20.58 -2.80 1.32
CA ASP A 79 -21.08 -4.17 1.41
C ASP A 79 -21.59 -4.47 2.84
N GLU A 80 -22.88 -4.78 2.96
CA GLU A 80 -23.52 -5.14 4.23
C GLU A 80 -23.57 -6.66 4.47
N ALA A 81 -23.33 -7.47 3.44
CA ALA A 81 -23.75 -8.86 3.40
C ALA A 81 -22.69 -9.85 3.88
N ASN A 82 -21.43 -9.44 4.01
CA ASN A 82 -20.36 -10.39 4.24
C ASN A 82 -19.87 -10.45 5.67
N GLU A 83 -19.79 -11.66 6.19
CA GLU A 83 -19.22 -11.99 7.52
C GLU A 83 -17.76 -11.47 7.70
N LYS A 84 -17.11 -11.00 6.64
CA LYS A 84 -15.73 -10.53 6.60
C LYS A 84 -15.57 -9.05 6.23
N ASN A 85 -16.49 -8.21 6.69
CA ASN A 85 -16.40 -6.76 6.46
C ASN A 85 -15.13 -6.13 7.06
N ILE A 86 -14.49 -6.76 8.06
CA ILE A 86 -13.26 -6.27 8.68
C ILE A 86 -12.11 -7.22 8.32
N LYS A 87 -11.04 -6.67 7.69
CA LYS A 87 -9.83 -7.41 7.31
C LYS A 87 -8.60 -6.79 7.96
N ALA A 88 -7.68 -7.62 8.47
CA ALA A 88 -6.42 -7.17 9.04
C ALA A 88 -5.51 -6.55 7.95
N ARG A 89 -4.98 -5.35 8.25
CA ARG A 89 -3.95 -4.68 7.45
C ARG A 89 -2.62 -4.68 8.22
N ASN A 90 -1.93 -3.55 8.32
CA ASN A 90 -0.69 -3.48 9.10
C ASN A 90 -1.01 -3.57 10.61
N GLN A 91 -0.44 -4.58 11.27
CA GLN A 91 -0.61 -4.83 12.70
C GLN A 91 0.74 -5.30 13.27
N TYR A 92 1.44 -4.41 13.95
CA TYR A 92 2.79 -4.69 14.45
C TYR A 92 3.09 -3.96 15.75
N LEU A 93 4.09 -4.49 16.44
CA LEU A 93 4.81 -3.84 17.54
C LEU A 93 6.25 -3.65 17.10
N GLY A 94 6.83 -2.47 17.35
CA GLY A 94 8.19 -2.14 16.98
C GLY A 94 9.01 -1.59 18.14
N LEU A 95 10.33 -1.69 18.02
CA LEU A 95 11.31 -1.03 18.87
C LEU A 95 12.20 -0.17 17.98
N ALA A 96 12.21 1.13 18.23
CA ALA A 96 12.99 2.11 17.48
C ALA A 96 14.05 2.79 18.36
N GLY A 97 15.11 3.25 17.70
CA GLY A 97 16.21 3.96 18.36
C GLY A 97 17.21 4.50 17.33
N SER A 98 18.41 4.87 17.78
CA SER A 98 19.48 5.34 16.90
C SER A 98 19.92 4.29 15.85
N PHE A 99 19.66 3.01 16.11
CA PHE A 99 19.94 1.91 15.19
C PHE A 99 18.90 1.76 14.07
N GLY A 100 17.79 2.49 14.10
CA GLY A 100 16.64 2.32 13.22
C GLY A 100 15.45 1.71 13.95
N GLU A 101 14.70 0.83 13.30
CA GLU A 101 13.48 0.23 13.86
C GLU A 101 13.39 -1.26 13.51
N VAL A 102 13.04 -2.08 14.50
CA VAL A 102 12.65 -3.49 14.32
C VAL A 102 11.16 -3.60 14.59
N ARG A 103 10.39 -4.19 13.67
CA ARG A 103 8.96 -4.47 13.82
C ARG A 103 8.69 -5.96 13.77
N VAL A 104 7.75 -6.42 14.59
CA VAL A 104 7.27 -7.80 14.62
C VAL A 104 5.76 -7.79 14.43
N GLY A 105 5.26 -8.63 13.53
CA GLY A 105 3.82 -8.76 13.27
C GLY A 105 3.49 -8.86 11.80
N ARG A 106 2.43 -8.14 11.38
CA ARG A 106 1.95 -8.08 9.99
C ARG A 106 2.29 -6.71 9.40
N HIS A 107 3.06 -6.69 8.32
CA HIS A 107 3.50 -5.44 7.68
C HIS A 107 3.64 -5.58 6.16
N ASP A 108 3.61 -4.45 5.44
CA ASP A 108 3.93 -4.43 4.01
C ASP A 108 5.39 -4.87 3.78
N SER A 109 5.62 -5.75 2.81
CA SER A 109 6.96 -6.24 2.45
C SER A 109 7.87 -5.09 1.99
N ALA A 110 9.17 -5.30 2.04
CA ALA A 110 10.14 -4.30 1.58
C ALA A 110 9.97 -4.02 0.07
N LEU A 111 9.70 -5.05 -0.73
CA LEU A 111 9.43 -4.91 -2.17
C LEU A 111 8.18 -4.04 -2.40
N LYS A 112 7.09 -4.27 -1.68
CA LYS A 112 5.91 -3.41 -1.76
C LYS A 112 6.21 -1.98 -1.37
N MET A 113 6.94 -1.75 -0.31
CA MET A 113 7.32 -0.40 0.13
C MET A 113 8.18 0.34 -0.92
N SER A 114 8.97 -0.40 -1.71
CA SER A 114 9.86 0.16 -2.73
C SER A 114 9.14 0.81 -3.91
N GLN A 115 7.85 0.53 -4.13
CA GLN A 115 7.07 1.21 -5.18
C GLN A 115 6.88 2.70 -4.90
N GLY A 116 6.98 3.12 -3.63
CA GLY A 116 6.77 4.51 -3.22
C GLY A 116 5.37 5.02 -3.59
N LYS A 117 5.32 6.09 -4.40
CA LYS A 117 4.07 6.71 -4.89
C LYS A 117 3.97 6.68 -6.42
N ILE A 118 4.60 5.70 -7.05
CA ILE A 118 4.67 5.58 -8.51
C ILE A 118 3.36 5.03 -9.05
N ASP A 119 2.74 4.04 -8.38
CA ASP A 119 1.37 3.62 -8.68
C ASP A 119 0.39 4.72 -8.23
N LEU A 120 -0.18 5.44 -9.20
CA LEU A 120 -1.10 6.55 -8.98
C LEU A 120 -2.56 6.11 -8.77
N PHE A 121 -2.85 4.83 -9.00
CA PHE A 121 -4.18 4.23 -8.88
C PHE A 121 -4.23 3.13 -7.83
N ASN A 122 -3.24 3.10 -6.94
CA ASN A 122 -3.20 2.20 -5.80
C ASN A 122 -4.49 2.25 -4.98
N ASP A 123 -4.97 1.10 -4.54
CA ASP A 123 -6.26 0.88 -3.87
C ASP A 123 -7.51 0.94 -4.79
N TYR A 124 -7.40 1.25 -6.10
CA TYR A 124 -8.50 1.18 -7.08
C TYR A 124 -8.46 -0.12 -7.91
N GLU A 125 -9.41 -0.32 -8.82
CA GLU A 125 -9.37 -1.43 -9.80
C GLU A 125 -8.19 -1.31 -10.79
N ALA A 126 -7.57 -0.17 -10.84
CA ALA A 126 -6.39 0.14 -11.64
C ALA A 126 -5.05 -0.07 -10.91
N ASP A 127 -5.08 -0.63 -9.70
CA ASP A 127 -3.92 -0.95 -8.86
C ASP A 127 -2.93 -1.86 -9.62
N ILE A 128 -1.64 -1.63 -9.44
CA ILE A 128 -0.56 -2.42 -10.06
C ILE A 128 -0.72 -3.94 -9.81
N LYS A 129 -1.29 -4.34 -8.68
CA LYS A 129 -1.52 -5.76 -8.32
C LYS A 129 -2.42 -6.52 -9.30
N VAL A 130 -3.12 -5.82 -10.21
CA VAL A 130 -3.95 -6.46 -11.24
C VAL A 130 -3.08 -7.31 -12.17
N LEU A 131 -1.89 -6.81 -12.54
CA LEU A 131 -0.95 -7.50 -13.41
C LEU A 131 0.27 -8.05 -12.67
N TRP A 132 0.72 -7.37 -11.60
CA TRP A 132 2.00 -7.61 -10.95
C TRP A 132 1.85 -8.35 -9.61
N LYS A 133 2.82 -9.20 -9.29
CA LYS A 133 2.99 -9.78 -7.95
C LYS A 133 3.88 -8.89 -7.09
N GLY A 134 4.01 -9.22 -5.80
CA GLY A 134 4.89 -8.47 -4.88
C GLY A 134 4.20 -7.37 -4.08
N GLU A 135 2.91 -7.11 -4.29
CA GLU A 135 2.12 -6.17 -3.46
C GLU A 135 1.70 -6.82 -2.12
N ASN A 136 2.69 -7.41 -1.44
CA ASN A 136 2.47 -8.28 -0.29
C ASN A 136 2.38 -7.52 1.02
N ARG A 137 1.43 -7.92 1.87
CA ARG A 137 1.40 -7.63 3.30
C ARG A 137 1.52 -8.95 4.02
N VAL A 138 2.71 -9.20 4.57
CA VAL A 138 3.09 -10.48 5.13
C VAL A 138 2.79 -10.53 6.62
N SER A 139 2.25 -11.66 7.08
CA SER A 139 2.09 -12.01 8.50
C SER A 139 3.33 -12.73 9.00
N ASN A 140 3.41 -13.00 10.31
CA ASN A 140 4.51 -13.74 10.93
C ASN A 140 5.88 -13.18 10.51
N SER A 141 6.02 -11.85 10.50
CA SER A 141 7.22 -11.22 9.95
C SER A 141 8.00 -10.42 10.98
N ILE A 142 9.31 -10.36 10.76
CA ILE A 142 10.26 -9.50 11.46
C ILE A 142 10.85 -8.57 10.41
N SER A 143 10.62 -7.26 10.56
CA SER A 143 11.13 -6.24 9.63
C SER A 143 12.13 -5.34 10.33
N TYR A 144 13.24 -5.03 9.66
CA TYR A 144 14.20 -4.05 10.10
C TYR A 144 14.26 -2.87 9.12
N PHE A 145 14.22 -1.67 9.65
CA PHE A 145 14.30 -0.40 8.92
C PHE A 145 15.54 0.34 9.38
N THR A 146 16.46 0.62 8.46
CA THR A 146 17.66 1.40 8.81
C THR A 146 17.31 2.87 9.08
N PRO A 147 18.16 3.58 9.84
CA PRO A 147 18.18 5.03 9.79
C PRO A 147 18.48 5.51 8.36
N SER A 148 18.00 6.71 8.02
CA SER A 148 18.42 7.33 6.76
C SER A 148 19.84 7.87 6.87
N PHE A 149 20.68 7.52 5.89
CA PHE A 149 22.03 8.02 5.78
C PHE A 149 22.26 8.63 4.39
N SER A 150 22.55 9.92 4.32
CA SER A 150 22.79 10.65 3.05
C SER A 150 21.67 10.45 2.02
N GLY A 151 20.42 10.30 2.46
CA GLY A 151 19.25 10.06 1.62
C GLY A 151 18.99 8.58 1.30
N PHE A 152 19.88 7.66 1.69
CA PHE A 152 19.66 6.22 1.57
C PHE A 152 18.98 5.65 2.80
N SER A 153 18.10 4.70 2.61
CA SER A 153 17.50 3.85 3.64
C SER A 153 17.30 2.44 3.09
N ALA A 154 17.24 1.46 3.97
CA ALA A 154 16.98 0.08 3.61
C ALA A 154 15.91 -0.52 4.52
N GLN A 155 15.19 -1.49 4.00
CA GLN A 155 14.29 -2.36 4.75
C GLN A 155 14.63 -3.81 4.41
N VAL A 156 14.59 -4.68 5.43
CA VAL A 156 14.64 -6.13 5.27
C VAL A 156 13.49 -6.72 6.08
N THR A 157 12.73 -7.61 5.50
CA THR A 157 11.63 -8.33 6.14
C THR A 157 11.89 -9.83 6.00
N TYR A 158 11.97 -10.52 7.11
CA TYR A 158 11.98 -11.96 7.19
C TYR A 158 10.56 -12.45 7.47
N VAL A 159 10.06 -13.33 6.64
CA VAL A 159 8.72 -13.92 6.72
C VAL A 159 8.87 -15.33 7.23
N VAL A 160 8.36 -15.58 8.42
CA VAL A 160 8.40 -16.91 9.03
C VAL A 160 7.25 -17.75 8.49
N GLU A 161 7.57 -18.87 7.85
CA GLU A 161 6.59 -19.88 7.53
C GLU A 161 6.44 -20.84 8.73
N ASP A 162 5.24 -20.91 9.31
CA ASP A 162 4.99 -21.64 10.55
C ASP A 162 4.56 -23.10 10.32
N SER A 163 4.87 -23.65 9.15
CA SER A 163 4.60 -25.04 8.80
C SER A 163 5.90 -25.84 8.57
N PRO A 164 5.94 -27.14 8.94
CA PRO A 164 7.15 -27.95 8.78
C PRO A 164 7.60 -28.19 7.32
N ALA A 165 6.73 -27.92 6.36
CA ALA A 165 7.00 -28.08 4.92
C ALA A 165 7.10 -26.74 4.19
N GLY A 166 6.95 -25.63 4.90
CA GLY A 166 7.04 -24.30 4.32
C GLY A 166 8.47 -23.79 4.26
N GLU A 167 8.71 -22.84 3.38
CA GLU A 167 9.99 -22.15 3.22
C GLU A 167 9.83 -20.70 3.68
N ASP A 168 10.79 -20.25 4.50
CA ASP A 168 10.81 -18.87 4.99
C ASP A 168 11.12 -17.90 3.84
N GLY A 169 10.42 -16.76 3.80
CA GLY A 169 10.63 -15.75 2.78
C GLY A 169 11.50 -14.59 3.27
N ILE A 170 12.17 -13.93 2.34
CA ILE A 170 12.92 -12.70 2.58
C ILE A 170 12.49 -11.64 1.58
N SER A 171 12.18 -10.44 2.07
CA SER A 171 11.96 -9.24 1.27
C SER A 171 12.95 -8.17 1.67
N ALA A 172 13.66 -7.58 0.70
CA ALA A 172 14.66 -6.55 0.96
C ALA A 172 14.53 -5.39 -0.03
N ALA A 173 14.77 -4.16 0.42
CA ALA A 173 14.80 -2.99 -0.44
C ALA A 173 15.88 -2.00 0.01
N LEU A 174 16.54 -1.39 -0.98
CA LEU A 174 17.40 -0.21 -0.82
C LEU A 174 16.70 0.96 -1.52
N MET A 175 16.51 2.05 -0.80
CA MET A 175 15.77 3.23 -1.27
C MET A 175 16.64 4.48 -1.16
N TYR A 176 16.47 5.42 -2.08
CA TYR A 176 17.11 6.73 -2.07
C TYR A 176 16.08 7.84 -2.29
N GLY A 177 16.14 8.90 -1.50
CA GLY A 177 15.30 10.07 -1.63
C GLY A 177 13.97 9.96 -0.88
N ASP A 178 12.97 10.70 -1.35
CA ASP A 178 11.64 10.82 -0.73
C ASP A 178 10.57 10.33 -1.72
N ASP A 179 9.88 9.26 -1.40
CA ASP A 179 8.82 8.68 -2.22
C ASP A 179 7.64 9.64 -2.47
N GLY A 180 7.44 10.62 -1.60
CA GLY A 180 6.44 11.68 -1.74
C GLY A 180 6.93 12.88 -2.56
N LEU A 181 8.21 12.94 -2.95
CA LEU A 181 8.86 14.07 -3.64
C LEU A 181 8.63 15.43 -2.96
N LYS A 182 8.61 15.45 -1.62
CA LYS A 182 8.42 16.65 -0.79
C LYS A 182 9.76 17.28 -0.38
N ASN A 183 10.70 16.42 0.05
CA ASN A 183 12.02 16.79 0.54
C ASN A 183 13.14 16.52 -0.47
N SER A 184 12.86 15.73 -1.50
CA SER A 184 13.73 15.43 -2.63
C SER A 184 12.91 15.49 -3.92
N ASN A 185 13.54 15.90 -5.03
CA ASN A 185 12.91 15.83 -6.35
C ASN A 185 13.11 14.47 -7.02
N VAL A 186 13.77 13.54 -6.35
CA VAL A 186 14.10 12.21 -6.88
C VAL A 186 13.80 11.17 -5.82
N TYR A 187 13.26 10.05 -6.25
CA TYR A 187 13.17 8.80 -5.51
C TYR A 187 13.65 7.66 -6.41
N ALA A 188 14.40 6.73 -5.86
CA ALA A 188 14.81 5.50 -6.53
C ALA A 188 14.84 4.34 -5.52
N ALA A 189 14.52 3.13 -5.98
CA ALA A 189 14.61 1.94 -5.16
C ALA A 189 14.98 0.71 -5.99
N LEU A 190 15.68 -0.23 -5.35
CA LEU A 190 15.88 -1.60 -5.81
C LEU A 190 15.36 -2.53 -4.71
N ALA A 191 14.58 -3.53 -5.08
CA ALA A 191 13.98 -4.45 -4.13
C ALA A 191 13.97 -5.88 -4.67
N TYR A 192 13.97 -6.81 -3.73
CA TYR A 192 13.98 -8.24 -4.00
C TYR A 192 13.10 -8.98 -2.98
N ASP A 193 12.26 -9.89 -3.47
CA ASP A 193 11.56 -10.90 -2.69
C ASP A 193 12.13 -12.28 -3.07
N ALA A 194 12.44 -13.11 -2.07
CA ALA A 194 12.74 -14.52 -2.21
C ALA A 194 11.68 -15.31 -1.43
N GLU A 195 11.01 -16.25 -2.07
CA GLU A 195 9.97 -17.14 -1.51
C GLU A 195 8.82 -16.38 -0.81
N VAL A 196 8.51 -15.15 -1.27
CA VAL A 196 7.42 -14.37 -0.66
C VAL A 196 6.10 -14.61 -1.39
N ASN A 197 5.16 -15.28 -0.72
CA ASN A 197 3.87 -15.69 -1.29
C ASN A 197 4.00 -16.50 -2.59
N GLY A 198 5.02 -17.37 -2.69
CA GLY A 198 5.25 -18.26 -3.82
C GLY A 198 5.87 -17.57 -5.04
N TYR A 199 6.56 -16.45 -4.85
CA TYR A 199 7.26 -15.73 -5.91
C TYR A 199 8.62 -15.23 -5.46
N ASP A 200 9.58 -15.33 -6.40
CA ASP A 200 10.81 -14.57 -6.40
C ASP A 200 10.62 -13.34 -7.29
N THR A 201 10.97 -12.17 -6.79
CA THR A 201 10.67 -10.91 -7.49
C THR A 201 11.82 -9.93 -7.36
N VAL A 202 12.23 -9.32 -8.47
CA VAL A 202 13.15 -8.16 -8.49
C VAL A 202 12.42 -6.95 -9.03
N ARG A 203 12.49 -5.82 -8.34
CA ARG A 203 11.87 -4.57 -8.76
C ARG A 203 12.86 -3.41 -8.71
N ALA A 204 12.91 -2.63 -9.79
CA ALA A 204 13.55 -1.32 -9.84
C ALA A 204 12.46 -0.25 -9.96
N SER A 205 12.53 0.78 -9.12
CA SER A 205 11.56 1.88 -9.05
C SER A 205 12.27 3.21 -9.15
N GLY A 206 11.70 4.17 -9.87
CA GLY A 206 12.24 5.52 -9.97
C GLY A 206 11.14 6.56 -10.16
N GLN A 207 11.29 7.70 -9.49
CA GLN A 207 10.36 8.83 -9.62
C GLN A 207 11.13 10.14 -9.60
N VAL A 208 10.69 11.11 -10.40
CA VAL A 208 11.29 12.44 -10.46
C VAL A 208 10.21 13.52 -10.56
N LYS A 209 10.47 14.65 -9.90
CA LYS A 209 9.67 15.87 -10.03
C LYS A 209 10.44 16.87 -10.88
N VAL A 210 9.91 17.20 -12.06
CA VAL A 210 10.51 18.12 -13.03
C VAL A 210 9.43 18.96 -13.71
N ALA A 211 9.65 20.27 -13.81
CA ALA A 211 8.73 21.23 -14.45
C ALA A 211 7.26 21.13 -13.93
N GLY A 212 7.09 20.77 -12.67
CA GLY A 212 5.77 20.58 -12.05
C GLY A 212 5.17 19.19 -12.24
N PHE A 213 5.68 18.37 -13.17
CA PHE A 213 5.27 17.00 -13.34
C PHE A 213 5.95 16.09 -12.31
N LYS A 214 5.23 15.06 -11.87
CA LYS A 214 5.78 13.88 -11.22
C LYS A 214 5.77 12.76 -12.25
N LEU A 215 6.93 12.24 -12.59
CA LEU A 215 7.12 11.15 -13.55
C LEU A 215 7.62 9.94 -12.78
N GLY A 216 6.98 8.80 -12.94
CA GLY A 216 7.36 7.55 -12.29
C GLY A 216 7.58 6.44 -13.32
N ALA A 217 8.50 5.53 -13.01
CA ALA A 217 8.72 4.31 -13.77
C ALA A 217 9.11 3.17 -12.83
N MET A 218 8.68 1.96 -13.16
CA MET A 218 9.11 0.72 -12.51
C MET A 218 9.36 -0.35 -13.57
N TYR A 219 10.28 -1.25 -13.26
CA TYR A 219 10.50 -2.49 -13.97
C TYR A 219 10.56 -3.63 -12.98
N GLN A 220 9.96 -4.76 -13.32
CA GLN A 220 9.91 -5.93 -12.45
C GLN A 220 10.10 -7.20 -13.26
N THR A 221 10.87 -8.14 -12.68
CA THR A 221 10.80 -9.55 -13.03
C THR A 221 10.21 -10.32 -11.85
N GLN A 222 9.41 -11.34 -12.13
CA GLN A 222 8.80 -12.20 -11.12
C GLN A 222 8.79 -13.64 -11.61
N GLU A 223 9.19 -14.57 -10.76
CA GLU A 223 9.18 -16.00 -11.05
C GLU A 223 8.32 -16.72 -10.02
N SER A 224 7.45 -17.64 -10.49
CA SER A 224 6.68 -18.49 -9.59
C SER A 224 7.55 -19.61 -9.06
N THR A 225 7.72 -19.72 -7.74
CA THR A 225 8.55 -20.76 -7.11
C THR A 225 7.98 -22.17 -7.29
N SER A 226 6.69 -22.31 -7.63
CA SER A 226 6.04 -23.60 -7.87
C SER A 226 6.13 -24.07 -9.32
N THR A 227 6.19 -23.16 -10.30
CA THR A 227 6.13 -23.50 -11.73
C THR A 227 7.37 -23.05 -12.50
N THR A 228 8.25 -22.25 -11.89
CA THR A 228 9.43 -21.63 -12.52
C THR A 228 9.08 -20.81 -13.79
N VAL A 229 7.85 -20.30 -13.88
CA VAL A 229 7.44 -19.40 -14.95
C VAL A 229 7.89 -18.00 -14.55
N GLU A 230 8.80 -17.45 -15.34
CA GLU A 230 9.27 -16.08 -15.22
C GLU A 230 8.40 -15.16 -16.09
N ARG A 231 8.08 -13.98 -15.57
CA ARG A 231 7.38 -12.90 -16.27
C ARG A 231 8.05 -11.57 -15.95
N ASP A 232 8.11 -10.69 -16.94
CA ASP A 232 8.64 -9.33 -16.72
C ASP A 232 7.69 -8.25 -17.24
N GLY A 233 7.82 -7.07 -16.67
CA GLY A 233 6.95 -5.96 -17.04
C GLY A 233 7.46 -4.61 -16.56
N TYR A 234 6.78 -3.57 -17.03
CA TYR A 234 7.09 -2.20 -16.67
C TYR A 234 5.81 -1.40 -16.37
N LEU A 235 5.96 -0.36 -15.58
CA LEU A 235 4.94 0.63 -15.32
C LEU A 235 5.53 2.02 -15.52
N VAL A 236 4.77 2.89 -16.17
CA VAL A 236 5.08 4.33 -16.24
C VAL A 236 3.89 5.14 -15.77
N SER A 237 4.17 6.22 -15.06
CA SER A 237 3.13 7.09 -14.50
C SER A 237 3.49 8.56 -14.64
N VAL A 238 2.47 9.39 -14.76
CA VAL A 238 2.57 10.85 -14.79
C VAL A 238 1.48 11.48 -13.94
N ALA A 239 1.85 12.42 -13.07
CA ALA A 239 0.90 13.26 -12.38
C ALA A 239 1.27 14.74 -12.54
N TYR A 240 0.26 15.59 -12.73
CA TYR A 240 0.43 17.03 -12.85
C TYR A 240 -0.54 17.77 -11.94
N PRO A 241 -0.06 18.38 -10.84
CA PRO A 241 -0.90 19.15 -9.95
C PRO A 241 -1.22 20.55 -10.56
N MET A 242 -2.51 20.91 -10.57
CA MET A 242 -3.03 22.17 -11.04
C MET A 242 -3.93 22.82 -9.98
N GLY A 243 -3.33 23.54 -9.04
CA GLY A 243 -4.07 24.15 -7.93
C GLY A 243 -4.72 23.09 -7.04
N LYS A 244 -6.07 23.00 -7.05
CA LYS A 244 -6.79 21.96 -6.30
C LYS A 244 -6.94 20.65 -7.05
N ALA A 245 -6.73 20.64 -8.37
CA ALA A 245 -6.80 19.45 -9.20
C ALA A 245 -5.42 18.79 -9.34
N GLU A 246 -5.40 17.47 -9.55
CA GLU A 246 -4.23 16.70 -9.98
C GLU A 246 -4.69 15.75 -11.10
N LEU A 247 -4.10 15.91 -12.29
CA LEU A 247 -4.28 14.98 -13.40
C LEU A 247 -3.33 13.82 -13.24
N LYS A 248 -3.77 12.59 -13.54
CA LYS A 248 -3.01 11.36 -13.40
C LYS A 248 -3.14 10.50 -14.63
N GLY A 249 -2.07 9.84 -15.02
CA GLY A 249 -2.05 8.81 -16.05
C GLY A 249 -1.05 7.73 -15.68
N GLN A 250 -1.37 6.48 -16.03
CA GLN A 250 -0.54 5.30 -15.77
C GLN A 250 -0.72 4.29 -16.89
N TYR A 251 0.36 3.64 -17.26
CA TYR A 251 0.36 2.50 -18.15
C TYR A 251 1.23 1.41 -17.54
N GLN A 252 0.73 0.19 -17.49
CA GLN A 252 1.40 -0.97 -16.89
C GLN A 252 1.33 -2.16 -17.85
N VAL A 253 2.37 -2.95 -17.83
CA VAL A 253 2.54 -4.14 -18.68
C VAL A 253 3.12 -5.27 -17.84
N MET A 254 2.69 -6.49 -18.09
CA MET A 254 3.31 -7.72 -17.61
C MET A 254 3.19 -8.76 -18.71
N GLU A 255 4.30 -9.02 -19.41
CA GLU A 255 4.31 -9.78 -20.67
C GLU A 255 3.33 -9.17 -21.69
N ASP A 256 2.38 -9.96 -22.18
CA ASP A 256 1.38 -9.56 -23.16
C ASP A 256 0.16 -8.85 -22.51
N ASP A 257 0.01 -8.96 -21.18
CA ASP A 257 -1.04 -8.26 -20.44
C ASP A 257 -0.70 -6.78 -20.26
N ASN A 258 -1.66 -5.89 -20.49
CA ASN A 258 -1.43 -4.45 -20.29
C ASN A 258 -2.64 -3.72 -19.70
N GLY A 259 -2.40 -2.56 -19.10
CA GLY A 259 -3.43 -1.71 -18.52
C GLY A 259 -3.11 -0.23 -18.66
N PHE A 260 -4.11 0.54 -19.09
CA PHE A 260 -4.05 1.99 -19.14
C PHE A 260 -5.03 2.60 -18.14
N SER A 261 -4.60 3.63 -17.42
CA SER A 261 -5.46 4.35 -16.48
C SER A 261 -5.24 5.85 -16.59
N ALA A 262 -6.32 6.62 -16.53
CA ALA A 262 -6.30 8.09 -16.47
C ALA A 262 -7.33 8.61 -15.48
N GLY A 263 -7.03 9.71 -14.81
CA GLY A 263 -7.94 10.24 -13.81
C GLY A 263 -7.63 11.67 -13.35
N VAL A 264 -8.54 12.19 -12.56
CA VAL A 264 -8.41 13.49 -11.93
C VAL A 264 -8.86 13.41 -10.47
N ASP A 265 -8.02 13.92 -9.58
CA ASP A 265 -8.38 14.17 -8.17
C ASP A 265 -8.66 15.66 -8.00
N TYR A 266 -9.71 16.04 -7.28
CA TYR A 266 -10.00 17.42 -6.94
C TYR A 266 -10.19 17.59 -5.42
N LYS A 267 -9.32 18.38 -4.79
CA LYS A 267 -9.32 18.62 -3.35
C LYS A 267 -10.46 19.57 -2.96
N LEU A 268 -11.39 19.09 -2.13
CA LEU A 268 -12.43 19.89 -1.49
C LEU A 268 -11.91 20.54 -0.20
N GLY A 269 -10.92 19.94 0.43
CA GLY A 269 -10.28 20.41 1.65
C GLY A 269 -8.96 19.69 1.92
N LYS A 270 -8.42 19.84 3.12
CA LYS A 270 -7.15 19.20 3.53
C LYS A 270 -7.25 17.68 3.48
N ASN A 271 -8.37 17.15 3.90
CA ASN A 271 -8.59 15.71 4.13
C ASN A 271 -9.66 15.11 3.21
N THR A 272 -10.22 15.88 2.27
CA THR A 272 -11.34 15.45 1.44
C THR A 272 -11.07 15.74 -0.02
N LYS A 273 -11.29 14.75 -0.89
CA LYS A 273 -11.23 14.89 -2.34
C LYS A 273 -12.39 14.17 -3.01
N VAL A 274 -12.85 14.70 -4.12
CA VAL A 274 -13.60 13.96 -5.14
C VAL A 274 -12.66 13.57 -6.26
N PHE A 275 -12.97 12.51 -6.97
CA PHE A 275 -12.13 12.05 -8.05
C PHE A 275 -12.96 11.33 -9.12
N ALA A 276 -12.40 11.26 -10.32
CA ALA A 276 -12.91 10.43 -11.40
C ALA A 276 -11.73 9.76 -12.09
N TRP A 277 -11.93 8.53 -12.55
CA TRP A 277 -10.94 7.81 -13.32
C TRP A 277 -11.57 6.82 -14.29
N TYR A 278 -10.81 6.49 -15.33
CA TYR A 278 -11.06 5.43 -16.27
C TYR A 278 -9.86 4.50 -16.28
N SER A 279 -10.11 3.21 -16.42
CA SER A 279 -9.07 2.20 -16.59
C SER A 279 -9.54 1.14 -17.58
N SER A 280 -8.61 0.64 -18.39
CA SER A 280 -8.83 -0.47 -19.32
C SER A 280 -7.66 -1.43 -19.23
N PHE A 281 -7.98 -2.72 -19.16
CA PHE A 281 -7.03 -3.82 -19.18
C PHE A 281 -7.32 -4.72 -20.36
N ASP A 282 -6.25 -5.07 -21.07
CA ASP A 282 -6.20 -6.03 -22.16
C ASP A 282 -5.37 -7.23 -21.70
N PHE A 283 -5.97 -8.40 -21.67
CA PHE A 283 -5.36 -9.64 -21.18
C PHE A 283 -5.23 -10.64 -22.32
N ASP A 284 -4.06 -11.29 -22.44
CA ASP A 284 -3.82 -12.30 -23.48
C ASP A 284 -4.69 -13.56 -23.31
N GLU A 285 -4.82 -14.03 -22.06
CA GLU A 285 -5.51 -15.29 -21.75
C GLU A 285 -6.81 -15.13 -20.94
N ALA A 286 -7.25 -13.89 -20.67
CA ALA A 286 -8.45 -13.59 -19.90
C ALA A 286 -9.34 -12.58 -20.61
N LEU A 287 -10.52 -12.34 -20.06
CA LEU A 287 -11.42 -11.32 -20.59
C LEU A 287 -10.91 -9.92 -20.25
N ASP A 288 -10.96 -9.02 -21.23
CA ASP A 288 -10.66 -7.61 -21.06
C ASP A 288 -11.59 -6.96 -20.05
N LYS A 289 -11.05 -5.96 -19.35
CA LYS A 289 -11.80 -5.24 -18.32
C LYS A 289 -11.70 -3.75 -18.53
N ASP A 290 -12.81 -3.05 -18.33
CA ASP A 290 -12.79 -1.59 -18.27
C ASP A 290 -13.69 -1.05 -17.15
N TYR A 291 -13.26 0.08 -16.60
CA TYR A 291 -13.91 0.72 -15.47
C TYR A 291 -13.97 2.22 -15.67
N LEU A 292 -15.13 2.81 -15.38
CA LEU A 292 -15.30 4.26 -15.27
C LEU A 292 -15.90 4.59 -13.91
N ALA A 293 -15.19 5.36 -13.12
CA ALA A 293 -15.56 5.62 -11.74
C ALA A 293 -15.56 7.10 -11.37
N VAL A 294 -16.47 7.44 -10.47
CA VAL A 294 -16.45 8.70 -9.73
C VAL A 294 -16.51 8.38 -8.23
N GLY A 295 -15.79 9.14 -7.42
CA GLY A 295 -15.69 8.79 -5.99
C GLY A 295 -15.41 9.95 -5.07
N LEU A 296 -15.50 9.63 -3.79
CA LEU A 296 -15.24 10.53 -2.66
C LEU A 296 -14.32 9.83 -1.67
N GLU A 297 -13.26 10.54 -1.27
CA GLU A 297 -12.35 10.13 -0.19
C GLU A 297 -12.37 11.17 0.91
N HIS A 298 -12.52 10.72 2.15
CA HIS A 298 -12.32 11.52 3.35
C HIS A 298 -11.39 10.82 4.32
N LYS A 299 -10.37 11.55 4.82
CA LYS A 299 -9.42 11.09 5.85
C LYS A 299 -9.72 11.78 7.17
N PHE A 300 -9.58 11.06 8.27
CA PHE A 300 -9.80 11.58 9.63
C PHE A 300 -8.72 11.08 10.57
#